data_c4b5c94fd353d5fe6777495d68e6b8e0
#
_entry.id   c4b5c94fd353d5fe6777495d68e6b8e0
#
_cell.length_a   1.000
_cell.length_b   1.000
_cell.length_c   1.000
_cell.angle_alpha   90.00
_cell.angle_beta   90.00
_cell.angle_gamma   90.00
#
_symmetry.space_group_name_H-M   'P 1'
#
loop_
_entity.id
_entity.type
_entity.pdbx_description
1 polymer ?
#
loop_
_entity_poly.entity_id
_entity_poly.type
_entity_poly.pdbx_seq_one_letter_code
_entity_poly.pdbx_strand_id
1 'polypeptide(L)'
;MSLGCLFGALSYACYFMSLSNFYRMEYWPGTRPAQEPTNIQLADITERTAFHDYWWAGIVIPHAIQQCFMTFADLFILERLASRVVESLTQSVKIRVKRLSTAANVIFFLLNLASIGLMMGCGIYNIFAGHDYLRSSAAYRSGDNFTGAQFNVDANHFNDLANNVQGVSCWLRHEPCNLH
;
A
#
# COMPACT_ATOMS: atom_id res chain seq x y z
N MET A 1 16.40 -17.40 -7.04
CA MET A 1 15.58 -16.18 -6.98
C MET A 1 15.39 -15.82 -5.52
N SER A 2 15.67 -14.58 -5.09
CA SER A 2 15.43 -14.17 -3.72
C SER A 2 13.93 -13.99 -3.47
N LEU A 3 13.45 -14.26 -2.25
CA LEU A 3 12.06 -14.04 -1.86
C LEU A 3 11.60 -12.60 -2.16
N GLY A 4 12.49 -11.61 -1.97
CA GLY A 4 12.20 -10.22 -2.30
C GLY A 4 11.86 -10.00 -3.78
N CYS A 5 12.56 -10.66 -4.72
CA CYS A 5 12.24 -10.58 -6.15
C CYS A 5 10.87 -11.19 -6.46
N LEU A 6 10.48 -12.26 -5.77
CA LEU A 6 9.18 -12.89 -5.96
C LEU A 6 8.04 -11.93 -5.55
N PHE A 7 8.14 -11.32 -4.36
CA PHE A 7 7.14 -10.35 -3.89
C PHE A 7 7.10 -9.09 -4.75
N GLY A 8 8.25 -8.62 -5.26
CA GLY A 8 8.29 -7.54 -6.22
C GLY A 8 7.56 -7.87 -7.53
N ALA A 9 7.81 -9.05 -8.09
CA ALA A 9 7.13 -9.50 -9.30
C ALA A 9 5.61 -9.64 -9.09
N LEU A 10 5.16 -10.13 -7.93
CA LEU A 10 3.74 -10.22 -7.58
C LEU A 10 3.11 -8.83 -7.48
N SER A 11 3.77 -7.88 -6.84
CA SER A 11 3.31 -6.48 -6.75
C SER A 11 3.13 -5.87 -8.14
N TYR A 12 4.09 -6.04 -9.06
CA TYR A 12 3.97 -5.55 -10.44
C TYR A 12 2.84 -6.22 -11.21
N ALA A 13 2.62 -7.53 -11.05
CA ALA A 13 1.51 -8.21 -11.69
C ALA A 13 0.15 -7.63 -11.22
N CYS A 14 -0.02 -7.41 -9.92
CA CYS A 14 -1.20 -6.77 -9.35
C CYS A 14 -1.37 -5.32 -9.88
N TYR A 15 -0.29 -4.57 -10.04
CA TYR A 15 -0.32 -3.23 -10.62
C TYR A 15 -0.89 -3.22 -12.04
N PHE A 16 -0.44 -4.12 -12.92
CA PHE A 16 -0.99 -4.25 -14.27
C PHE A 16 -2.47 -4.60 -14.27
N MET A 17 -2.90 -5.46 -13.36
CA MET A 17 -4.32 -5.83 -13.24
C MET A 17 -5.16 -4.65 -12.73
N SER A 18 -4.65 -3.87 -11.78
CA SER A 18 -5.30 -2.66 -11.28
C SER A 18 -5.47 -1.63 -12.40
N LEU A 19 -4.41 -1.34 -13.18
CA LEU A 19 -4.48 -0.44 -14.34
C LEU A 19 -5.51 -0.90 -15.37
N SER A 20 -5.54 -2.20 -15.67
CA SER A 20 -6.53 -2.75 -16.63
C SER A 20 -7.97 -2.53 -16.15
N ASN A 21 -8.23 -2.68 -14.85
CA ASN A 21 -9.55 -2.44 -14.28
C ASN A 21 -9.89 -0.94 -14.28
N PHE A 22 -8.93 -0.07 -13.95
CA PHE A 22 -9.11 1.39 -13.98
C PHE A 22 -9.47 1.88 -15.37
N TYR A 23 -8.74 1.47 -16.42
CA TYR A 23 -9.09 1.81 -17.80
C TYR A 23 -10.48 1.33 -18.20
N ARG A 24 -10.92 0.16 -17.74
CA ARG A 24 -12.27 -0.33 -17.99
C ARG A 24 -13.34 0.52 -17.30
N MET A 25 -13.07 1.12 -16.13
CA MET A 25 -13.99 2.03 -15.47
C MET A 25 -14.11 3.38 -16.18
N GLU A 26 -12.98 3.96 -16.60
CA GLU A 26 -12.93 5.29 -17.19
C GLU A 26 -13.57 5.35 -18.60
N TYR A 27 -13.45 4.26 -19.37
CA TYR A 27 -14.02 4.18 -20.72
C TYR A 27 -15.39 3.49 -20.80
N TRP A 28 -16.06 3.33 -19.66
CA TRP A 28 -17.41 2.76 -19.68
C TRP A 28 -18.41 3.75 -20.28
N PRO A 29 -19.14 3.39 -21.37
CA PRO A 29 -20.05 4.30 -22.06
C PRO A 29 -21.28 4.72 -21.21
N GLY A 30 -21.56 4.07 -20.08
CA GLY A 30 -22.69 4.34 -19.18
C GLY A 30 -22.43 5.37 -18.07
N THR A 31 -21.20 5.87 -17.92
CA THR A 31 -20.84 6.79 -16.83
C THR A 31 -21.05 8.28 -17.16
N ARG A 32 -21.60 8.62 -18.33
CA ARG A 32 -21.97 10.01 -18.62
C ARG A 32 -23.32 10.31 -17.97
N PRO A 33 -23.40 11.24 -17.00
CA PRO A 33 -24.61 11.52 -16.24
C PRO A 33 -25.58 12.37 -17.07
N ALA A 34 -26.39 11.72 -17.89
CA ALA A 34 -27.60 12.34 -18.40
C ALA A 34 -28.88 11.89 -17.67
N GLN A 35 -28.77 10.82 -16.88
CA GLN A 35 -29.84 10.25 -16.04
C GLN A 35 -29.26 9.76 -14.73
N GLU A 36 -30.06 9.81 -13.65
CA GLU A 36 -29.70 9.19 -12.39
C GLU A 36 -29.35 7.70 -12.61
N PRO A 37 -28.21 7.22 -12.07
CA PRO A 37 -27.78 5.86 -12.31
C PRO A 37 -28.80 4.87 -11.73
N THR A 38 -29.13 3.86 -12.51
CA THR A 38 -29.99 2.76 -12.03
C THR A 38 -29.29 1.94 -10.96
N ASN A 39 -30.04 1.22 -10.13
CA ASN A 39 -29.49 0.33 -9.11
C ASN A 39 -28.48 -0.69 -9.67
N ILE A 40 -28.72 -1.18 -10.88
CA ILE A 40 -27.80 -2.10 -11.56
C ILE A 40 -26.48 -1.39 -11.91
N GLN A 41 -26.55 -0.15 -12.39
CA GLN A 41 -25.35 0.63 -12.69
C GLN A 41 -24.56 0.98 -11.43
N LEU A 42 -25.25 1.34 -10.33
CA LEU A 42 -24.60 1.56 -9.04
C LEU A 42 -23.91 0.29 -8.53
N ALA A 43 -24.60 -0.87 -8.63
CA ALA A 43 -24.01 -2.15 -8.26
C ALA A 43 -22.76 -2.50 -9.07
N ASP A 44 -22.78 -2.26 -10.37
CA ASP A 44 -21.64 -2.55 -11.24
C ASP A 44 -20.46 -1.60 -10.96
N ILE A 45 -20.72 -0.33 -10.66
CA ILE A 45 -19.69 0.64 -10.28
C ILE A 45 -19.04 0.22 -8.97
N THR A 46 -19.83 -0.05 -7.93
CA THR A 46 -19.31 -0.43 -6.61
C THR A 46 -18.55 -1.76 -6.65
N GLU A 47 -19.00 -2.74 -7.43
CA GLU A 47 -18.29 -4.01 -7.61
C GLU A 47 -16.91 -3.80 -8.26
N ARG A 48 -16.81 -2.95 -9.28
CA ARG A 48 -15.54 -2.63 -9.94
C ARG A 48 -14.59 -1.88 -9.02
N THR A 49 -15.13 -0.94 -8.22
CA THR A 49 -14.34 -0.24 -7.20
C THR A 49 -13.79 -1.22 -6.18
N ALA A 50 -14.58 -2.19 -5.73
CA ALA A 50 -14.12 -3.27 -4.85
C ALA A 50 -12.93 -4.04 -5.45
N PHE A 51 -13.04 -4.45 -6.71
CA PHE A 51 -11.93 -5.15 -7.38
C PHE A 51 -10.69 -4.27 -7.51
N HIS A 52 -10.84 -2.97 -7.78
CA HIS A 52 -9.73 -2.04 -7.81
C HIS A 52 -9.01 -2.02 -6.45
N ASP A 53 -9.74 -1.91 -5.34
CA ASP A 53 -9.17 -1.85 -4.00
C ASP A 53 -8.45 -3.17 -3.61
N TYR A 54 -9.01 -4.33 -3.98
CA TYR A 54 -8.32 -5.61 -3.78
C TYR A 54 -7.02 -5.70 -4.58
N TRP A 55 -7.00 -5.23 -5.84
CA TRP A 55 -5.78 -5.20 -6.63
C TRP A 55 -4.75 -4.23 -6.05
N TRP A 56 -5.22 -3.08 -5.52
CA TRP A 56 -4.36 -2.12 -4.86
C TRP A 56 -3.73 -2.72 -3.58
N ALA A 57 -4.52 -3.40 -2.76
CA ALA A 57 -3.99 -4.16 -1.62
C ALA A 57 -2.96 -5.22 -2.04
N GLY A 58 -3.23 -5.91 -3.16
CA GLY A 58 -2.31 -6.87 -3.80
C GLY A 58 -1.00 -6.25 -4.31
N ILE A 59 -0.95 -4.93 -4.54
CA ILE A 59 0.28 -4.19 -4.85
C ILE A 59 1.02 -3.85 -3.56
N VAL A 60 0.32 -3.23 -2.62
CA VAL A 60 0.91 -2.57 -1.45
C VAL A 60 1.45 -3.60 -0.45
N ILE A 61 0.72 -4.68 -0.18
CA ILE A 61 1.13 -5.69 0.80
C ILE A 61 2.41 -6.45 0.35
N PRO A 62 2.49 -7.02 -0.87
CA PRO A 62 3.73 -7.66 -1.32
C PRO A 62 4.91 -6.68 -1.40
N HIS A 63 4.66 -5.41 -1.76
CA HIS A 63 5.71 -4.39 -1.78
C HIS A 63 6.24 -4.08 -0.38
N ALA A 64 5.37 -4.00 0.63
CA ALA A 64 5.79 -3.84 2.03
C ALA A 64 6.67 -5.02 2.49
N ILE A 65 6.31 -6.25 2.14
CA ILE A 65 7.09 -7.45 2.44
C ILE A 65 8.45 -7.40 1.71
N GLN A 66 8.47 -7.01 0.43
CA GLN A 66 9.71 -6.81 -0.32
C GLN A 66 10.64 -5.81 0.37
N GLN A 67 10.10 -4.67 0.78
CA GLN A 67 10.87 -3.64 1.52
C GLN A 67 11.46 -4.16 2.82
N CYS A 68 10.74 -5.03 3.53
CA CYS A 68 11.25 -5.69 4.72
C CYS A 68 12.55 -6.46 4.42
N PHE A 69 12.55 -7.29 3.37
CA PHE A 69 13.73 -8.05 2.96
C PHE A 69 14.90 -7.14 2.51
N MET A 70 14.60 -6.07 1.77
CA MET A 70 15.61 -5.11 1.35
C MET A 70 16.25 -4.40 2.54
N THR A 71 15.44 -3.95 3.50
CA THR A 71 15.92 -3.31 4.74
C THR A 71 16.87 -4.23 5.51
N PHE A 72 16.56 -5.51 5.65
CA PHE A 72 17.47 -6.47 6.30
C PHE A 72 18.77 -6.62 5.52
N ALA A 73 18.71 -6.71 4.19
CA ALA A 73 19.93 -6.82 3.36
C ALA A 73 20.82 -5.58 3.52
N ASP A 74 20.25 -4.39 3.51
CA ASP A 74 20.96 -3.12 3.68
C ASP A 74 21.61 -3.03 5.06
N LEU A 75 20.93 -3.45 6.12
CA LEU A 75 21.49 -3.49 7.47
C LEU A 75 22.71 -4.43 7.55
N PHE A 76 22.65 -5.61 6.93
CA PHE A 76 23.78 -6.52 6.88
C PHE A 76 24.98 -5.94 6.14
N ILE A 77 24.74 -5.23 5.03
CA ILE A 77 25.78 -4.56 4.26
C ILE A 77 26.41 -3.43 5.09
N LEU A 78 25.58 -2.58 5.71
CA LEU A 78 26.04 -1.47 6.54
C LEU A 78 26.86 -1.94 7.74
N GLU A 79 26.43 -3.01 8.41
CA GLU A 79 27.18 -3.60 9.53
C GLU A 79 28.56 -4.13 9.09
N ARG A 80 28.63 -4.82 7.95
CA ARG A 80 29.90 -5.31 7.40
C ARG A 80 30.84 -4.17 7.00
N LEU A 81 30.31 -3.13 6.36
CA LEU A 81 31.10 -1.96 5.97
C LEU A 81 31.61 -1.20 7.21
N ALA A 82 30.73 -0.97 8.20
CA ALA A 82 31.11 -0.33 9.45
C ALA A 82 32.20 -1.10 10.18
N SER A 83 32.10 -2.44 10.23
CA SER A 83 33.12 -3.28 10.87
C SER A 83 34.49 -3.13 10.21
N ARG A 84 34.57 -3.15 8.88
CA ARG A 84 35.83 -2.96 8.14
C ARG A 84 36.47 -1.59 8.36
N VAL A 85 35.63 -0.53 8.33
CA VAL A 85 36.12 0.84 8.58
C VAL A 85 36.64 0.95 10.02
N VAL A 86 35.92 0.39 10.98
CA VAL A 86 36.29 0.43 12.41
C VAL A 86 37.60 -0.29 12.69
N GLU A 87 37.92 -1.35 11.96
CA GLU A 87 39.19 -2.10 12.13
C GLU A 87 40.42 -1.25 11.81
N SER A 88 40.32 -0.31 10.90
CA SER A 88 41.43 0.57 10.49
C SER A 88 41.64 1.79 11.40
N LEU A 89 40.80 2.01 12.41
CA LEU A 89 40.79 3.22 13.25
C LEU A 89 41.56 3.00 14.58
N THR A 90 42.08 4.08 15.15
CA THR A 90 42.66 4.11 16.50
C THR A 90 41.62 3.80 17.57
N GLN A 91 42.03 3.19 18.69
CA GLN A 91 41.13 2.63 19.71
C GLN A 91 40.10 3.63 20.27
N SER A 92 40.49 4.88 20.48
CA SER A 92 39.59 5.92 21.02
C SER A 92 38.50 6.36 20.02
N VAL A 93 38.85 6.43 18.74
CA VAL A 93 37.92 6.77 17.64
C VAL A 93 37.02 5.58 17.34
N LYS A 94 37.54 4.36 17.42
CA LYS A 94 36.84 3.09 17.21
C LYS A 94 35.56 2.97 18.04
N ILE A 95 35.63 3.29 19.34
CA ILE A 95 34.49 3.19 20.26
C ILE A 95 33.39 4.20 19.87
N ARG A 96 33.77 5.44 19.53
CA ARG A 96 32.81 6.49 19.15
C ARG A 96 32.10 6.15 17.83
N VAL A 97 32.87 5.76 16.82
CA VAL A 97 32.34 5.39 15.50
C VAL A 97 31.42 4.18 15.59
N LYS A 98 31.78 3.16 16.39
CA LYS A 98 30.92 1.99 16.59
C LYS A 98 29.56 2.38 17.23
N ARG A 99 29.58 3.21 18.28
CA ARG A 99 28.34 3.67 18.92
C ARG A 99 27.46 4.49 17.96
N LEU A 100 28.04 5.40 17.19
CA LEU A 100 27.33 6.22 16.22
C LEU A 100 26.73 5.36 15.09
N SER A 101 27.49 4.42 14.55
CA SER A 101 27.01 3.48 13.54
C SER A 101 25.85 2.61 14.06
N THR A 102 25.97 2.08 15.29
CA THR A 102 24.89 1.30 15.90
C THR A 102 23.63 2.15 16.08
N ALA A 103 23.74 3.39 16.58
CA ALA A 103 22.62 4.29 16.74
C ALA A 103 21.96 4.62 15.40
N ALA A 104 22.76 4.92 14.36
CA ALA A 104 22.25 5.20 13.01
C ALA A 104 21.51 3.99 12.43
N ASN A 105 22.04 2.77 12.58
CA ASN A 105 21.39 1.54 12.11
C ASN A 105 20.06 1.27 12.83
N VAL A 106 19.98 1.53 14.13
CA VAL A 106 18.74 1.40 14.90
C VAL A 106 17.69 2.40 14.42
N ILE A 107 18.07 3.67 14.24
CA ILE A 107 17.14 4.70 13.72
C ILE A 107 16.66 4.32 12.32
N PHE A 108 17.57 3.93 11.43
CA PHE A 108 17.23 3.50 10.07
C PHE A 108 16.26 2.31 10.09
N PHE A 109 16.52 1.30 10.94
CA PHE A 109 15.64 0.15 11.10
C PHE A 109 14.24 0.56 11.58
N LEU A 110 14.14 1.41 12.60
CA LEU A 110 12.87 1.86 13.15
C LEU A 110 12.04 2.66 12.13
N LEU A 111 12.68 3.55 11.36
CA LEU A 111 12.02 4.32 10.31
C LEU A 111 11.46 3.41 9.20
N ASN A 112 12.24 2.42 8.76
CA ASN A 112 11.78 1.46 7.77
C ASN A 112 10.66 0.57 8.31
N LEU A 113 10.77 0.12 9.56
CA LEU A 113 9.71 -0.68 10.20
C LEU A 113 8.39 0.10 10.29
N ALA A 114 8.46 1.38 10.66
CA ALA A 114 7.29 2.26 10.68
C ALA A 114 6.67 2.42 9.27
N SER A 115 7.51 2.64 8.25
CA SER A 115 7.05 2.73 6.85
C SER A 115 6.37 1.44 6.37
N ILE A 116 6.96 0.29 6.67
CA ILE A 116 6.39 -1.02 6.33
C ILE A 116 5.04 -1.22 7.03
N GLY A 117 4.96 -0.88 8.33
CA GLY A 117 3.72 -0.95 9.09
C GLY A 117 2.60 -0.08 8.50
N LEU A 118 2.93 1.14 8.09
CA LEU A 118 1.97 2.03 7.43
C LEU A 118 1.50 1.46 6.08
N MET A 119 2.40 0.93 5.27
CA MET A 119 2.04 0.30 4.00
C MET A 119 1.13 -0.92 4.20
N MET A 120 1.45 -1.78 5.18
CA MET A 120 0.59 -2.92 5.53
C MET A 120 -0.80 -2.44 5.98
N GLY A 121 -0.87 -1.38 6.80
CA GLY A 121 -2.12 -0.74 7.22
C GLY A 121 -2.93 -0.23 6.02
N CYS A 122 -2.30 0.47 5.08
CA CYS A 122 -2.92 0.91 3.84
C CYS A 122 -3.55 -0.27 3.07
N GLY A 123 -2.80 -1.35 2.87
CA GLY A 123 -3.30 -2.55 2.18
C GLY A 123 -4.50 -3.19 2.90
N ILE A 124 -4.48 -3.25 4.23
CA ILE A 124 -5.58 -3.77 5.05
C ILE A 124 -6.84 -2.89 4.90
N TYR A 125 -6.71 -1.57 4.94
CA TYR A 125 -7.84 -0.66 4.74
C TYR A 125 -8.46 -0.81 3.35
N ASN A 126 -7.66 -0.98 2.30
CA ASN A 126 -8.17 -1.26 0.96
C ASN A 126 -8.93 -2.59 0.89
N ILE A 127 -8.52 -3.61 1.64
CA ILE A 127 -9.28 -4.88 1.73
C ILE A 127 -10.66 -4.64 2.39
N PHE A 128 -10.73 -3.86 3.47
CA PHE A 128 -11.99 -3.54 4.12
C PHE A 128 -12.90 -2.70 3.22
N ALA A 129 -12.35 -1.67 2.55
CA ALA A 129 -13.09 -0.87 1.58
C ALA A 129 -13.67 -1.76 0.47
N GLY A 130 -12.86 -2.60 -0.15
CA GLY A 130 -13.29 -3.53 -1.18
C GLY A 130 -14.40 -4.48 -0.72
N HIS A 131 -14.31 -4.99 0.53
CA HIS A 131 -15.35 -5.83 1.10
C HIS A 131 -16.69 -5.09 1.25
N ASP A 132 -16.68 -3.85 1.75
CA ASP A 132 -17.90 -3.07 1.94
C ASP A 132 -18.47 -2.59 0.60
N TYR A 133 -17.66 -2.30 -0.42
CA TYR A 133 -18.14 -2.07 -1.79
C TYR A 133 -18.83 -3.30 -2.38
N LEU A 134 -18.35 -4.52 -2.14
CA LEU A 134 -19.06 -5.73 -2.58
C LEU A 134 -20.41 -5.90 -1.89
N ARG A 135 -20.49 -5.59 -0.59
CA ARG A 135 -21.77 -5.60 0.15
C ARG A 135 -22.73 -4.53 -0.37
N SER A 136 -22.22 -3.34 -0.68
CA SER A 136 -22.96 -2.25 -1.32
C SER A 136 -23.53 -2.70 -2.67
N SER A 137 -22.70 -3.31 -3.52
CA SER A 137 -23.12 -3.87 -4.81
C SER A 137 -24.26 -4.90 -4.67
N ALA A 138 -24.13 -5.82 -3.73
CA ALA A 138 -25.16 -6.83 -3.46
C ALA A 138 -26.49 -6.19 -2.99
N ALA A 139 -26.42 -5.16 -2.12
CA ALA A 139 -27.59 -4.44 -1.65
C ALA A 139 -28.30 -3.68 -2.79
N TYR A 140 -27.56 -2.98 -3.67
CA TYR A 140 -28.14 -2.32 -4.84
C TYR A 140 -28.80 -3.31 -5.79
N ARG A 141 -28.21 -4.49 -6.02
CA ARG A 141 -28.82 -5.54 -6.86
C ARG A 141 -30.10 -6.11 -6.27
N SER A 142 -30.23 -6.14 -4.95
CA SER A 142 -31.47 -6.55 -4.27
C SER A 142 -32.53 -5.44 -4.20
N GLY A 143 -32.21 -4.21 -4.63
CA GLY A 143 -33.10 -3.06 -4.57
C GLY A 143 -33.08 -2.33 -3.22
N ASP A 144 -32.23 -2.70 -2.29
CA ASP A 144 -32.04 -2.04 -0.99
C ASP A 144 -31.03 -0.88 -1.12
N ASN A 145 -31.53 0.25 -1.62
CA ASN A 145 -30.71 1.43 -1.87
C ASN A 145 -30.17 2.06 -0.59
N PHE A 146 -30.91 1.96 0.51
CA PHE A 146 -30.47 2.55 1.79
C PHE A 146 -29.26 1.81 2.35
N THR A 147 -29.34 0.49 2.45
CA THR A 147 -28.22 -0.35 2.92
C THR A 147 -27.05 -0.27 1.94
N GLY A 148 -27.30 -0.23 0.62
CA GLY A 148 -26.26 -0.05 -0.39
C GLY A 148 -25.51 1.27 -0.22
N ALA A 149 -26.21 2.38 0.00
CA ALA A 149 -25.60 3.69 0.23
C ALA A 149 -24.78 3.71 1.55
N GLN A 150 -25.26 3.07 2.61
CA GLN A 150 -24.56 3.01 3.88
C GLN A 150 -23.22 2.27 3.74
N PHE A 151 -23.19 1.08 3.13
CA PHE A 151 -21.94 0.36 2.88
C PHE A 151 -20.99 1.14 1.97
N ASN A 152 -21.51 1.91 1.01
CA ASN A 152 -20.67 2.75 0.17
C ASN A 152 -20.00 3.87 0.97
N VAL A 153 -20.69 4.47 1.95
CA VAL A 153 -20.11 5.47 2.86
C VAL A 153 -19.03 4.85 3.73
N ASP A 154 -19.27 3.66 4.29
CA ASP A 154 -18.30 2.95 5.12
C ASP A 154 -17.04 2.58 4.31
N ALA A 155 -17.20 2.10 3.07
CA ALA A 155 -16.11 1.82 2.16
C ALA A 155 -15.27 3.07 1.84
N ASN A 156 -15.92 4.20 1.52
CA ASN A 156 -15.23 5.48 1.29
C ASN A 156 -14.42 5.91 2.52
N HIS A 157 -14.94 5.71 3.74
CA HIS A 157 -14.21 6.01 4.96
C HIS A 157 -12.91 5.18 5.08
N PHE A 158 -12.93 3.89 4.75
CA PHE A 158 -11.73 3.07 4.73
C PHE A 158 -10.74 3.50 3.65
N ASN A 159 -11.21 3.91 2.48
CA ASN A 159 -10.36 4.47 1.42
C ASN A 159 -9.68 5.78 1.86
N ASP A 160 -10.40 6.66 2.53
CA ASP A 160 -9.82 7.89 3.09
C ASP A 160 -8.73 7.58 4.12
N LEU A 161 -8.95 6.58 4.98
CA LEU A 161 -7.93 6.11 5.92
C LEU A 161 -6.70 5.53 5.18
N ALA A 162 -6.92 4.72 4.15
CA ALA A 162 -5.84 4.15 3.33
C ALA A 162 -4.99 5.25 2.69
N ASN A 163 -5.63 6.26 2.07
CA ASN A 163 -4.97 7.40 1.44
C ASN A 163 -4.17 8.24 2.45
N ASN A 164 -4.72 8.49 3.63
CA ASN A 164 -4.02 9.21 4.69
C ASN A 164 -2.77 8.46 5.16
N VAL A 165 -2.89 7.15 5.38
CA VAL A 165 -1.76 6.30 5.78
C VAL A 165 -0.70 6.24 4.68
N GLN A 166 -1.12 6.15 3.42
CA GLN A 166 -0.22 6.18 2.26
C GLN A 166 0.53 7.52 2.19
N GLY A 167 -0.17 8.65 2.36
CA GLY A 167 0.44 9.99 2.38
C GLY A 167 1.54 10.10 3.44
N VAL A 168 1.31 9.62 4.66
CA VAL A 168 2.32 9.60 5.73
C VAL A 168 3.50 8.70 5.35
N SER A 169 3.26 7.53 4.78
CA SER A 169 4.32 6.61 4.33
C SER A 169 5.20 7.23 3.24
N CYS A 170 4.61 7.91 2.25
CA CYS A 170 5.35 8.62 1.20
C CYS A 170 6.19 9.76 1.80
N TRP A 171 5.62 10.53 2.72
CA TRP A 171 6.35 11.61 3.40
C TRP A 171 7.57 11.10 4.15
N LEU A 172 7.46 9.99 4.88
CA LEU A 172 8.57 9.36 5.60
C LEU A 172 9.70 8.91 4.66
N ARG A 173 9.39 8.55 3.42
CA ARG A 173 10.36 8.09 2.41
C ARG A 173 10.89 9.20 1.52
N HIS A 174 10.41 10.45 1.67
CA HIS A 174 10.68 11.55 0.75
C HIS A 174 10.33 11.24 -0.72
N GLU A 175 9.37 10.34 -0.94
CA GLU A 175 8.87 10.00 -2.27
C GLU A 175 7.71 10.91 -2.66
N PRO A 176 7.56 11.29 -3.96
CA PRO A 176 6.39 12.03 -4.40
C PRO A 176 5.14 11.15 -4.19
N CYS A 177 4.19 11.63 -3.38
CA CYS A 177 2.91 10.96 -3.20
C CYS A 177 2.04 11.22 -4.43
N ASN A 178 1.88 10.22 -5.29
CA ASN A 178 0.82 10.21 -6.28
C ASN A 178 -0.46 9.71 -5.56
N LEU A 179 -1.13 10.65 -4.87
CA LEU A 179 -2.49 10.41 -4.35
C LEU A 179 -3.43 10.40 -5.55
N HIS A 180 -4.01 9.26 -5.84
CA HIS A 180 -5.05 9.07 -6.88
C HIS A 180 -6.45 9.27 -6.31
#